data_eaa9681a0e82c1852f5976a2a805e34c
#
_entry.id   eaa9681a0e82c1852f5976a2a805e34c
#
_cell.length_a   1.000
_cell.length_b   1.000
_cell.length_c   1.000
_cell.angle_alpha   90.00
_cell.angle_beta   90.00
_cell.angle_gamma   90.00
#
_symmetry.space_group_name_H-M   'P 1'
#
loop_
_entity.id
_entity.type
_entity.pdbx_description
1 polymer ?
#
loop_
_entity_poly.entity_id
_entity_poly.type
_entity_poly.pdbx_seq_one_letter_code
_entity_poly.pdbx_strand_id
1 'polypeptide(L)'
;LDYSRNEGEWIPNVDGGNENYEAISLLRWMNEEVYKHYPDAMTIAEESTSFPKVSRPVFDGGLGFGFKWNMGWMHDSLHYISKDPAYRHYHHGDITFSMVYAFDENFVLPISHDEVVHGKGSLIGKMPGDEWQQAANLRCYAGFMYGHPGKKLNFMGNEIGQSREWNHDSGLDWHLLQYEKHKGIQALYKALNRLYASTPAL
;
A
#
# COMPACT_ATOMS: atom_id res chain seq x y z
N LEU A 1 -10.66 14.68 1.41
CA LEU A 1 -11.70 14.92 0.42
C LEU A 1 -13.09 14.51 0.91
N ASP A 2 -13.19 13.35 1.47
CA ASP A 2 -14.40 12.76 2.02
C ASP A 2 -14.00 11.92 3.25
N TYR A 3 -14.18 12.50 4.44
CA TYR A 3 -13.94 11.77 5.68
C TYR A 3 -15.26 11.23 6.19
N SER A 4 -15.30 9.93 6.50
CA SER A 4 -16.41 9.31 7.20
C SER A 4 -16.52 9.89 8.61
N ARG A 5 -17.46 10.82 8.79
CA ARG A 5 -17.78 11.51 10.04
C ARG A 5 -19.24 11.31 10.36
N ASN A 6 -19.61 11.50 11.62
CA ASN A 6 -21.02 11.52 12.00
C ASN A 6 -21.67 12.82 11.48
N GLU A 7 -22.98 12.77 11.29
CA GLU A 7 -23.75 13.94 10.89
C GLU A 7 -23.50 15.12 11.83
N GLY A 8 -23.21 16.30 11.25
CA GLY A 8 -22.86 17.51 11.99
C GLY A 8 -21.39 17.68 12.38
N GLU A 9 -20.51 16.71 12.05
CA GLU A 9 -19.08 16.81 12.34
C GLU A 9 -18.28 17.46 11.22
N TRP A 10 -18.90 17.90 10.13
CA TRP A 10 -18.25 18.60 9.03
C TRP A 10 -18.95 19.93 8.72
N ILE A 11 -18.23 20.85 8.09
CA ILE A 11 -18.81 22.08 7.54
C ILE A 11 -19.43 21.70 6.18
N PRO A 12 -20.76 21.83 6.00
CA PRO A 12 -21.39 21.49 4.72
C PRO A 12 -20.86 22.35 3.58
N ASN A 13 -20.68 21.73 2.41
CA ASN A 13 -20.49 22.48 1.17
C ASN A 13 -21.82 23.13 0.69
N VAL A 14 -21.78 23.82 -0.46
CA VAL A 14 -22.95 24.52 -1.00
C VAL A 14 -24.14 23.61 -1.32
N ASP A 15 -23.90 22.29 -1.48
CA ASP A 15 -24.93 21.30 -1.76
C ASP A 15 -25.33 20.52 -0.49
N GLY A 16 -24.76 20.87 0.67
CA GLY A 16 -25.01 20.23 1.96
C GLY A 16 -24.20 18.98 2.24
N GLY A 17 -23.28 18.61 1.33
CA GLY A 17 -22.40 17.45 1.47
C GLY A 17 -21.12 17.74 2.26
N ASN A 18 -20.31 16.69 2.49
CA ASN A 18 -19.05 16.76 3.25
C ASN A 18 -17.81 16.95 2.35
N GLU A 19 -17.97 16.93 1.04
CA GLU A 19 -16.87 17.11 0.09
C GLU A 19 -16.37 18.56 0.10
N ASN A 20 -15.06 18.76 0.17
CA ASN A 20 -14.44 20.07 0.07
C ASN A 20 -14.17 20.40 -1.42
N TYR A 21 -15.04 21.18 -2.05
CA TYR A 21 -14.95 21.51 -3.48
C TYR A 21 -13.75 22.37 -3.82
N GLU A 22 -13.29 23.21 -2.90
CA GLU A 22 -12.09 24.03 -3.08
C GLU A 22 -10.84 23.14 -3.11
N ALA A 23 -10.76 22.15 -2.21
CA ALA A 23 -9.67 21.18 -2.21
C ALA A 23 -9.68 20.30 -3.46
N ILE A 24 -10.86 19.84 -3.91
CA ILE A 24 -11.02 19.08 -5.16
C ILE A 24 -10.54 19.92 -6.36
N SER A 25 -10.93 21.17 -6.43
CA SER A 25 -10.54 22.09 -7.51
C SER A 25 -9.03 22.34 -7.50
N LEU A 26 -8.43 22.54 -6.31
CA LEU A 26 -6.99 22.71 -6.15
C LEU A 26 -6.22 21.47 -6.62
N LEU A 27 -6.65 20.26 -6.24
CA LEU A 27 -5.99 19.01 -6.61
C LEU A 27 -6.06 18.75 -8.13
N ARG A 28 -7.19 19.04 -8.75
CA ARG A 28 -7.35 18.95 -10.21
C ARG A 28 -6.40 19.90 -10.92
N TRP A 29 -6.41 21.16 -10.55
CA TRP A 29 -5.52 22.17 -11.12
C TRP A 29 -4.05 21.83 -10.90
N MET A 30 -3.68 21.40 -9.69
CA MET A 30 -2.32 20.97 -9.39
C MET A 30 -1.85 19.85 -10.34
N ASN A 31 -2.65 18.80 -10.52
CA ASN A 31 -2.31 17.68 -11.39
C ASN A 31 -2.22 18.11 -12.86
N GLU A 32 -3.13 18.94 -13.35
CA GLU A 32 -3.08 19.49 -14.71
C GLU A 32 -1.81 20.30 -14.95
N GLU A 33 -1.43 21.19 -14.03
CA GLU A 33 -0.21 22.00 -14.16
C GLU A 33 1.06 21.15 -14.02
N VAL A 34 1.09 20.16 -13.13
CA VAL A 34 2.24 19.26 -13.01
C VAL A 34 2.47 18.51 -14.32
N TYR A 35 1.46 17.85 -14.87
CA TYR A 35 1.62 17.08 -16.11
C TYR A 35 1.82 17.92 -17.34
N LYS A 36 1.34 19.16 -17.38
CA LYS A 36 1.59 20.12 -18.45
C LYS A 36 3.06 20.55 -18.51
N HIS A 37 3.68 20.80 -17.38
CA HIS A 37 5.05 21.29 -17.30
C HIS A 37 6.08 20.18 -17.11
N TYR A 38 5.69 19.06 -16.53
CA TYR A 38 6.55 17.93 -16.21
C TYR A 38 5.86 16.61 -16.60
N PRO A 39 5.75 16.30 -17.90
CA PRO A 39 4.98 15.14 -18.39
C PRO A 39 5.54 13.80 -17.92
N ASP A 40 6.80 13.74 -17.51
CA ASP A 40 7.45 12.55 -16.96
C ASP A 40 7.29 12.43 -15.43
N ALA A 41 6.69 13.43 -14.77
CA ALA A 41 6.42 13.36 -13.35
C ALA A 41 5.20 12.46 -13.07
N MET A 42 5.14 11.93 -11.85
CA MET A 42 4.03 11.11 -11.39
C MET A 42 3.52 11.63 -10.06
N THR A 43 2.23 11.91 -9.99
CA THR A 43 1.55 12.21 -8.73
C THR A 43 0.79 10.99 -8.23
N ILE A 44 0.93 10.69 -6.93
CA ILE A 44 0.33 9.52 -6.31
C ILE A 44 -0.45 10.00 -5.09
N ALA A 45 -1.74 9.66 -5.02
CA ALA A 45 -2.57 10.03 -3.90
C ALA A 45 -2.50 8.98 -2.78
N GLU A 46 -2.33 9.44 -1.55
CA GLU A 46 -2.69 8.70 -0.35
C GLU A 46 -4.09 9.14 0.07
N GLU A 47 -5.08 8.34 -0.27
CA GLU A 47 -6.49 8.63 -0.02
C GLU A 47 -7.19 7.35 0.43
N SER A 48 -7.62 7.32 1.69
CA SER A 48 -8.19 6.13 2.32
C SER A 48 -9.72 6.02 2.17
N THR A 49 -10.36 7.07 1.63
CA THR A 49 -11.82 7.07 1.47
C THR A 49 -12.26 6.41 0.16
N SER A 50 -13.57 6.23 0.02
CA SER A 50 -14.22 5.75 -1.19
C SER A 50 -14.42 6.82 -2.27
N PHE A 51 -13.80 8.02 -2.13
CA PHE A 51 -13.90 9.06 -3.15
C PHE A 51 -13.50 8.52 -4.53
N PRO A 52 -14.40 8.64 -5.53
CA PRO A 52 -14.21 7.97 -6.81
C PRO A 52 -13.28 8.75 -7.75
N LYS A 53 -12.69 8.04 -8.70
CA LYS A 53 -11.94 8.61 -9.82
C LYS A 53 -10.72 9.45 -9.38
N VAL A 54 -10.08 9.11 -8.28
CA VAL A 54 -8.87 9.80 -7.81
C VAL A 54 -7.77 9.74 -8.87
N SER A 55 -7.56 8.58 -9.47
CA SER A 55 -6.55 8.34 -10.52
C SER A 55 -7.11 8.34 -11.94
N ARG A 56 -8.24 8.99 -12.15
CA ARG A 56 -8.80 9.22 -13.50
C ARG A 56 -8.50 10.65 -13.96
N PRO A 57 -8.42 10.88 -15.28
CA PRO A 57 -8.17 12.21 -15.83
C PRO A 57 -9.21 13.23 -15.42
N VAL A 58 -8.80 14.50 -15.29
CA VAL A 58 -9.70 15.60 -14.91
C VAL A 58 -10.86 15.75 -15.91
N PHE A 59 -10.60 15.59 -17.22
CA PHE A 59 -11.64 15.67 -18.25
C PHE A 59 -12.70 14.56 -18.15
N ASP A 60 -12.38 13.44 -17.46
CA ASP A 60 -13.34 12.36 -17.15
C ASP A 60 -13.97 12.51 -15.75
N GLY A 61 -13.84 13.69 -15.16
CA GLY A 61 -14.35 14.01 -13.83
C GLY A 61 -13.48 13.53 -12.67
N GLY A 62 -12.28 13.00 -12.96
CA GLY A 62 -11.33 12.56 -11.97
C GLY A 62 -10.54 13.68 -11.29
N LEU A 63 -9.63 13.32 -10.37
CA LEU A 63 -8.71 14.27 -9.73
C LEU A 63 -7.38 14.42 -10.48
N GLY A 64 -7.09 13.56 -11.47
CA GLY A 64 -5.92 13.66 -12.31
C GLY A 64 -4.64 13.08 -11.73
N PHE A 65 -4.69 12.37 -10.59
CA PHE A 65 -3.52 11.64 -10.10
C PHE A 65 -3.15 10.48 -11.02
N GLY A 66 -1.87 10.17 -11.13
CA GLY A 66 -1.41 9.00 -11.87
C GLY A 66 -1.78 7.70 -11.17
N PHE A 67 -1.71 7.67 -9.83
CA PHE A 67 -2.00 6.51 -9.00
C PHE A 67 -2.67 6.90 -7.68
N LYS A 68 -3.29 5.90 -7.04
CA LYS A 68 -3.84 5.96 -5.68
C LYS A 68 -3.30 4.79 -4.86
N TRP A 69 -2.91 5.01 -3.60
CA TRP A 69 -2.61 3.92 -2.69
C TRP A 69 -3.86 3.10 -2.39
N ASN A 70 -3.73 1.77 -2.44
CA ASN A 70 -4.80 0.85 -2.07
C ASN A 70 -4.74 0.57 -0.56
N MET A 71 -5.28 1.51 0.23
CA MET A 71 -5.27 1.41 1.69
C MET A 71 -6.15 0.24 2.18
N GLY A 72 -7.24 -0.07 1.47
CA GLY A 72 -8.10 -1.22 1.75
C GLY A 72 -7.33 -2.53 1.64
N TRP A 73 -6.63 -2.75 0.51
CA TRP A 73 -5.77 -3.91 0.33
C TRP A 73 -4.69 -4.02 1.42
N MET A 74 -4.05 -2.91 1.75
CA MET A 74 -3.02 -2.89 2.80
C MET A 74 -3.58 -3.35 4.14
N HIS A 75 -4.68 -2.76 4.55
CA HIS A 75 -5.33 -3.07 5.82
C HIS A 75 -5.78 -4.52 5.91
N ASP A 76 -6.52 -4.99 4.90
CA ASP A 76 -7.10 -6.32 4.85
C ASP A 76 -6.03 -7.41 4.75
N SER A 77 -5.02 -7.20 3.89
CA SER A 77 -3.94 -8.18 3.71
C SER A 77 -3.05 -8.31 4.96
N LEU A 78 -2.75 -7.20 5.66
CA LEU A 78 -2.02 -7.24 6.93
C LEU A 78 -2.86 -7.87 8.04
N HIS A 79 -4.17 -7.58 8.09
CA HIS A 79 -5.08 -8.22 9.02
C HIS A 79 -5.09 -9.74 8.82
N TYR A 80 -5.25 -10.20 7.58
CA TYR A 80 -5.22 -11.62 7.24
C TYR A 80 -3.91 -12.30 7.62
N ILE A 81 -2.76 -11.75 7.20
CA ILE A 81 -1.47 -12.41 7.39
C ILE A 81 -1.06 -12.46 8.87
N SER A 82 -1.53 -11.52 9.69
CA SER A 82 -1.28 -11.50 11.13
C SER A 82 -2.05 -12.56 11.90
N LYS A 83 -3.08 -13.17 11.30
CA LYS A 83 -3.86 -14.24 11.96
C LYS A 83 -3.04 -15.52 12.05
N ASP A 84 -3.24 -16.26 13.15
CA ASP A 84 -2.75 -17.63 13.24
C ASP A 84 -3.25 -18.44 12.04
N PRO A 85 -2.39 -19.18 11.34
CA PRO A 85 -2.77 -19.97 10.17
C PRO A 85 -3.99 -20.89 10.36
N ALA A 86 -4.19 -21.41 11.58
CA ALA A 86 -5.34 -22.25 11.92
C ALA A 86 -6.70 -21.51 11.74
N TYR A 87 -6.72 -20.19 11.89
CA TYR A 87 -7.94 -19.39 11.83
C TYR A 87 -8.10 -18.61 10.53
N ARG A 88 -7.11 -18.60 9.63
CA ARG A 88 -7.14 -17.81 8.38
C ARG A 88 -8.31 -18.14 7.48
N HIS A 89 -8.80 -19.38 7.50
CA HIS A 89 -9.96 -19.77 6.68
C HIS A 89 -11.25 -18.99 7.03
N TYR A 90 -11.35 -18.46 8.25
CA TYR A 90 -12.46 -17.57 8.63
C TYR A 90 -12.29 -16.13 8.11
N HIS A 91 -11.11 -15.78 7.64
CA HIS A 91 -10.72 -14.44 7.20
C HIS A 91 -10.41 -14.40 5.69
N HIS A 92 -10.78 -15.42 4.94
CA HIS A 92 -10.44 -15.52 3.51
C HIS A 92 -10.97 -14.33 2.69
N GLY A 93 -12.10 -13.74 3.11
CA GLY A 93 -12.65 -12.52 2.52
C GLY A 93 -11.67 -11.36 2.49
N ASP A 94 -10.80 -11.22 3.50
CA ASP A 94 -9.84 -10.11 3.61
C ASP A 94 -8.86 -10.07 2.42
N ILE A 95 -8.42 -11.24 1.91
CA ILE A 95 -7.49 -11.30 0.78
C ILE A 95 -8.16 -11.34 -0.59
N THR A 96 -9.47 -11.59 -0.65
CA THR A 96 -10.22 -11.68 -1.91
C THR A 96 -11.03 -10.44 -2.22
N PHE A 97 -11.44 -9.69 -1.20
CA PHE A 97 -12.31 -8.52 -1.36
C PHE A 97 -11.69 -7.43 -2.24
N SER A 98 -10.40 -7.20 -2.12
CA SER A 98 -9.71 -6.20 -2.93
C SER A 98 -9.77 -6.45 -4.45
N MET A 99 -10.02 -7.71 -4.87
CA MET A 99 -10.22 -8.04 -6.29
C MET A 99 -11.51 -7.47 -6.88
N VAL A 100 -12.50 -7.16 -6.03
CA VAL A 100 -13.78 -6.58 -6.46
C VAL A 100 -13.59 -5.20 -7.07
N TYR A 101 -12.62 -4.42 -6.54
CA TYR A 101 -12.35 -3.05 -6.96
C TYR A 101 -10.94 -2.83 -7.51
N ALA A 102 -10.18 -3.91 -7.75
CA ALA A 102 -8.75 -3.85 -8.12
C ALA A 102 -8.46 -3.01 -9.38
N PHE A 103 -9.46 -2.77 -10.23
CA PHE A 103 -9.33 -2.03 -11.50
C PHE A 103 -10.12 -0.70 -11.54
N ASP A 104 -10.74 -0.30 -10.42
CA ASP A 104 -11.49 0.95 -10.35
C ASP A 104 -10.58 2.17 -10.42
N GLU A 105 -9.37 2.03 -9.87
CA GLU A 105 -8.31 3.03 -9.86
C GLU A 105 -6.98 2.45 -10.37
N ASN A 106 -6.02 3.30 -10.66
CA ASN A 106 -4.64 2.88 -10.88
C ASN A 106 -3.97 2.70 -9.50
N PHE A 107 -4.06 1.50 -8.94
CA PHE A 107 -3.61 1.27 -7.58
C PHE A 107 -2.11 1.04 -7.45
N VAL A 108 -1.56 1.56 -6.36
CA VAL A 108 -0.30 1.13 -5.75
C VAL A 108 -0.65 0.34 -4.49
N LEU A 109 -0.05 -0.82 -4.30
CA LEU A 109 -0.19 -1.65 -3.11
C LEU A 109 0.85 -1.19 -2.08
N PRO A 110 0.46 -0.41 -1.04
CA PRO A 110 1.43 0.18 -0.13
C PRO A 110 1.75 -0.76 1.03
N ILE A 111 3.02 -1.01 1.26
CA ILE A 111 3.60 -1.31 2.56
C ILE A 111 4.60 -0.19 2.80
N SER A 112 4.10 0.91 3.36
CA SER A 112 4.83 2.15 3.54
C SER A 112 5.56 2.20 4.89
N HIS A 113 6.11 3.36 5.23
CA HIS A 113 6.70 3.59 6.54
C HIS A 113 5.65 3.47 7.66
N ASP A 114 4.41 3.87 7.41
CA ASP A 114 3.33 3.89 8.41
C ASP A 114 3.01 2.50 8.97
N GLU A 115 3.26 1.44 8.21
CA GLU A 115 3.05 0.07 8.66
C GLU A 115 4.20 -0.47 9.52
N VAL A 116 5.36 0.21 9.56
CA VAL A 116 6.59 -0.30 10.19
C VAL A 116 7.30 0.68 11.13
N VAL A 117 6.73 1.87 11.38
CA VAL A 117 7.25 2.88 12.32
C VAL A 117 6.95 2.53 13.78
N HIS A 118 7.44 3.35 14.70
CA HIS A 118 7.31 3.19 16.14
C HIS A 118 5.86 2.88 16.59
N GLY A 119 5.72 1.81 17.35
CA GLY A 119 4.43 1.32 17.87
C GLY A 119 3.63 0.46 16.89
N LYS A 120 4.12 0.27 15.65
CA LYS A 120 3.44 -0.53 14.62
C LYS A 120 4.02 -1.95 14.45
N GLY A 121 5.25 -2.17 14.92
CA GLY A 121 6.00 -3.41 14.69
C GLY A 121 6.62 -3.50 13.29
N SER A 122 7.66 -4.31 13.14
CA SER A 122 8.22 -4.59 11.80
C SER A 122 7.29 -5.47 10.98
N LEU A 123 7.45 -5.47 9.65
CA LEU A 123 6.63 -6.32 8.78
C LEU A 123 6.78 -7.81 9.13
N ILE A 124 8.01 -8.29 9.33
CA ILE A 124 8.22 -9.69 9.74
C ILE A 124 7.69 -9.96 11.16
N GLY A 125 7.73 -8.96 12.05
CA GLY A 125 7.20 -9.06 13.41
C GLY A 125 5.67 -9.20 13.48
N LYS A 126 4.94 -8.80 12.42
CA LYS A 126 3.49 -9.01 12.31
C LYS A 126 3.14 -10.46 11.96
N MET A 127 4.11 -11.24 11.48
CA MET A 127 3.88 -12.63 11.07
C MET A 127 3.80 -13.54 12.30
N PRO A 128 2.80 -14.41 12.42
CA PRO A 128 2.66 -15.32 13.56
C PRO A 128 3.65 -16.47 13.50
N GLY A 129 3.89 -17.08 14.67
CA GLY A 129 4.68 -18.28 14.84
C GLY A 129 6.14 -18.04 15.22
N ASP A 130 6.94 -19.07 15.11
CA ASP A 130 8.39 -19.02 15.35
C ASP A 130 9.14 -18.29 14.22
N GLU A 131 10.44 -18.12 14.36
CA GLU A 131 11.26 -17.38 13.39
C GLU A 131 11.20 -17.96 11.97
N TRP A 132 11.10 -19.29 11.84
CA TRP A 132 10.98 -19.94 10.53
C TRP A 132 9.60 -19.65 9.91
N GLN A 133 8.54 -19.76 10.73
CA GLN A 133 7.17 -19.51 10.32
C GLN A 133 6.98 -18.03 9.95
N GLN A 134 7.55 -17.09 10.71
CA GLN A 134 7.53 -15.66 10.38
C GLN A 134 8.17 -15.41 9.02
N ALA A 135 9.35 -15.97 8.77
CA ALA A 135 10.01 -15.82 7.48
C ALA A 135 9.23 -16.49 6.34
N ALA A 136 8.59 -17.63 6.58
CA ALA A 136 7.74 -18.31 5.61
C ALA A 136 6.49 -17.47 5.27
N ASN A 137 5.83 -16.90 6.29
CA ASN A 137 4.69 -16.00 6.10
C ASN A 137 5.08 -14.72 5.34
N LEU A 138 6.23 -14.11 5.67
CA LEU A 138 6.72 -12.94 4.95
C LEU A 138 6.98 -13.25 3.46
N ARG A 139 7.56 -14.41 3.15
CA ARG A 139 7.76 -14.85 1.76
C ARG A 139 6.42 -15.05 1.03
N CYS A 140 5.45 -15.67 1.70
CA CYS A 140 4.10 -15.85 1.16
C CYS A 140 3.43 -14.49 0.89
N TYR A 141 3.51 -13.56 1.83
CA TYR A 141 2.97 -12.22 1.71
C TYR A 141 3.61 -11.44 0.55
N ALA A 142 4.94 -11.49 0.43
CA ALA A 142 5.64 -10.88 -0.71
C ALA A 142 5.16 -11.46 -2.04
N GLY A 143 5.04 -12.79 -2.15
CA GLY A 143 4.51 -13.44 -3.36
C GLY A 143 3.08 -13.02 -3.67
N PHE A 144 2.20 -12.93 -2.67
CA PHE A 144 0.84 -12.43 -2.81
C PHE A 144 0.80 -10.98 -3.32
N MET A 145 1.59 -10.09 -2.71
CA MET A 145 1.70 -8.69 -3.13
C MET A 145 2.13 -8.56 -4.60
N TYR A 146 3.13 -9.33 -5.03
CA TYR A 146 3.61 -9.26 -6.41
C TYR A 146 2.64 -9.85 -7.43
N GLY A 147 1.87 -10.87 -7.05
CA GLY A 147 0.83 -11.47 -7.90
C GLY A 147 -0.49 -10.71 -7.94
N HIS A 148 -0.75 -9.79 -7.00
CA HIS A 148 -1.98 -9.00 -6.95
C HIS A 148 -1.92 -7.82 -7.94
N PRO A 149 -3.03 -7.44 -8.62
CA PRO A 149 -3.08 -6.26 -9.48
C PRO A 149 -2.69 -4.98 -8.74
N GLY A 150 -1.90 -4.12 -9.39
CA GLY A 150 -1.43 -2.85 -8.86
C GLY A 150 0.09 -2.74 -8.81
N LYS A 151 0.61 -1.51 -8.73
CA LYS A 151 2.05 -1.24 -8.54
C LYS A 151 2.47 -1.57 -7.11
N LYS A 152 3.76 -1.81 -6.88
CA LYS A 152 4.28 -2.31 -5.61
C LYS A 152 5.05 -1.21 -4.88
N LEU A 153 4.66 -0.94 -3.63
CA LEU A 153 5.42 -0.07 -2.73
C LEU A 153 5.86 -0.89 -1.52
N ASN A 154 7.15 -1.13 -1.39
CA ASN A 154 7.74 -1.85 -0.27
C ASN A 154 8.77 -0.95 0.43
N PHE A 155 8.50 -0.61 1.69
CA PHE A 155 9.37 0.30 2.43
C PHE A 155 10.69 -0.38 2.82
N MET A 156 11.74 0.44 2.93
CA MET A 156 13.11 -0.02 3.20
C MET A 156 13.22 -0.87 4.47
N GLY A 157 13.98 -1.96 4.39
CA GLY A 157 14.19 -2.92 5.47
C GLY A 157 13.28 -4.15 5.41
N ASN A 158 12.11 -4.04 4.78
CA ASN A 158 11.21 -5.19 4.60
C ASN A 158 11.84 -6.27 3.71
N GLU A 159 12.60 -5.85 2.69
CA GLU A 159 13.27 -6.74 1.73
C GLU A 159 14.41 -7.58 2.34
N ILE A 160 14.88 -7.20 3.52
CA ILE A 160 15.84 -7.98 4.30
C ILE A 160 15.20 -8.63 5.53
N GLY A 161 13.89 -8.42 5.73
CA GLY A 161 13.17 -8.94 6.89
C GLY A 161 13.66 -8.32 8.20
N GLN A 162 13.90 -7.00 8.21
CA GLN A 162 14.32 -6.28 9.42
C GLN A 162 13.33 -6.56 10.55
N SER A 163 13.83 -6.98 11.71
CA SER A 163 12.99 -7.41 12.84
C SER A 163 12.61 -6.29 13.79
N ARG A 164 13.34 -5.17 13.78
CA ARG A 164 12.96 -3.96 14.52
C ARG A 164 12.14 -3.02 13.66
N GLU A 165 11.38 -2.16 14.30
CA GLU A 165 10.68 -1.06 13.67
C GLU A 165 11.66 -0.12 12.94
N TRP A 166 11.19 0.50 11.88
CA TRP A 166 11.99 1.52 11.21
C TRP A 166 12.15 2.75 12.11
N ASN A 167 13.36 3.28 12.14
CA ASN A 167 13.71 4.49 12.88
C ASN A 167 14.59 5.39 12.00
N HIS A 168 14.16 6.64 11.82
CA HIS A 168 14.86 7.63 11.00
C HIS A 168 16.24 8.01 11.55
N ASP A 169 16.50 7.84 12.85
CA ASP A 169 17.77 8.17 13.49
C ASP A 169 18.83 7.07 13.36
N SER A 170 18.50 5.94 12.72
CA SER A 170 19.42 4.81 12.62
C SER A 170 19.38 4.15 11.23
N GLY A 171 20.53 3.64 10.78
CA GLY A 171 20.61 2.86 9.54
C GLY A 171 19.85 1.55 9.63
N LEU A 172 19.61 0.93 8.47
CA LEU A 172 19.02 -0.40 8.39
C LEU A 172 19.96 -1.46 8.99
N ASP A 173 19.37 -2.57 9.42
CA ASP A 173 20.08 -3.69 10.05
C ASP A 173 20.78 -4.60 9.03
N TRP A 174 21.66 -4.03 8.19
CA TRP A 174 22.39 -4.76 7.14
C TRP A 174 23.16 -5.98 7.67
N HIS A 175 23.52 -5.99 8.96
CA HIS A 175 24.16 -7.14 9.61
C HIS A 175 23.28 -8.39 9.60
N LEU A 176 21.95 -8.27 9.45
CA LEU A 176 21.04 -9.41 9.33
C LEU A 176 21.37 -10.29 8.12
N LEU A 177 21.96 -9.72 7.07
CA LEU A 177 22.35 -10.47 5.88
C LEU A 177 23.49 -11.49 6.11
N GLN A 178 24.09 -11.55 7.28
CA GLN A 178 24.96 -12.67 7.66
C GLN A 178 24.20 -13.97 7.95
N TYR A 179 22.89 -13.90 8.21
CA TYR A 179 22.03 -15.03 8.52
C TYR A 179 21.27 -15.52 7.29
N GLU A 180 21.23 -16.84 7.08
CA GLU A 180 20.62 -17.47 5.89
C GLU A 180 19.13 -17.11 5.71
N LYS A 181 18.39 -16.98 6.82
CA LYS A 181 16.99 -16.53 6.81
C LYS A 181 16.81 -15.21 6.07
N HIS A 182 17.61 -14.21 6.41
CA HIS A 182 17.53 -12.86 5.84
C HIS A 182 18.11 -12.79 4.42
N LYS A 183 19.17 -13.55 4.12
CA LYS A 183 19.65 -13.73 2.74
C LYS A 183 18.57 -14.32 1.84
N GLY A 184 17.83 -15.32 2.34
CA GLY A 184 16.75 -15.96 1.60
C GLY A 184 15.60 -15.03 1.31
N ILE A 185 15.22 -14.15 2.26
CA ILE A 185 14.21 -13.11 2.05
C ILE A 185 14.68 -12.13 0.98
N GLN A 186 15.90 -11.61 1.08
CA GLN A 186 16.45 -10.70 0.08
C GLN A 186 16.52 -11.33 -1.31
N ALA A 187 16.94 -12.59 -1.39
CA ALA A 187 17.02 -13.32 -2.66
C ALA A 187 15.62 -13.47 -3.30
N LEU A 188 14.59 -13.70 -2.51
CA LEU A 188 13.20 -13.74 -2.99
C LEU A 188 12.76 -12.38 -3.55
N TYR A 189 12.94 -11.28 -2.82
CA TYR A 189 12.58 -9.95 -3.32
C TYR A 189 13.35 -9.62 -4.62
N LYS A 190 14.62 -9.98 -4.70
CA LYS A 190 15.40 -9.82 -5.93
C LYS A 190 14.82 -10.63 -7.10
N ALA A 191 14.35 -11.85 -6.85
CA ALA A 191 13.71 -12.68 -7.87
C ALA A 191 12.34 -12.11 -8.29
N LEU A 192 11.52 -11.70 -7.31
CA LEU A 192 10.21 -11.08 -7.57
C LEU A 192 10.35 -9.77 -8.35
N ASN A 193 11.32 -8.92 -8.00
CA ASN A 193 11.58 -7.68 -8.75
C ASN A 193 11.99 -7.94 -10.21
N ARG A 194 12.81 -8.97 -10.45
CA ARG A 194 13.18 -9.37 -11.82
C ARG A 194 11.97 -9.88 -12.59
N LEU A 195 11.17 -10.75 -11.96
CA LEU A 195 9.94 -11.25 -12.56
C LEU A 195 8.98 -10.10 -12.91
N TYR A 196 8.75 -9.20 -11.97
CA TYR A 196 7.89 -8.04 -12.16
C TYR A 196 8.37 -7.16 -13.33
N ALA A 197 9.67 -6.85 -13.37
CA ALA A 197 10.24 -6.01 -14.43
C ALA A 197 10.21 -6.67 -15.82
N SER A 198 10.21 -8.00 -15.89
CA SER A 198 10.25 -8.75 -17.16
C SER A 198 8.87 -9.27 -17.60
N THR A 199 7.83 -9.09 -16.81
CA THR A 199 6.49 -9.66 -17.07
C THR A 199 5.46 -8.52 -17.17
N PRO A 200 5.10 -8.11 -18.41
CA PRO A 200 4.16 -7.00 -18.61
C PRO A 200 2.76 -7.21 -18.02
N ALA A 201 2.41 -8.45 -17.67
CA ALA A 201 1.12 -8.78 -17.04
C ALA A 201 1.08 -8.54 -15.52
N LEU A 202 2.20 -8.22 -14.88
CA LEU A 202 2.34 -7.85 -13.48
C LEU A 202 2.60 -6.34 -13.34
#